data_92497091c9314a86efc0116a5d75c231
#
_entry.id   92497091c9314a86efc0116a5d75c231
#
_cell.length_a   1.000
_cell.length_b   1.000
_cell.length_c   1.000
_cell.angle_alpha   90.00
_cell.angle_beta   90.00
_cell.angle_gamma   90.00
#
_symmetry.space_group_name_H-M   'P 1'
#
loop_
_entity.id
_entity.type
_entity.pdbx_description
1 polymer ?
#
loop_
_entity_poly.entity_id
_entity_poly.type
_entity_poly.pdbx_seq_one_letter_code
_entity_poly.pdbx_strand_id
1 'polypeptide(L)'
;MLHDTIRTPTTPESDDSATDGGTIATGESAAPDRAALVRALRELESAKGRVERDAKLATAEMQRDLVLKILPVLDNLDRTIKAAAESGDAPSVVEGVHLVRSQMEGVLRGYGVERIDAVNRRFDPKVHEAISTLPVMDPAVNGLVLDQVEPGYRFGDSLLRPARVVVAKFTSVRAPTTVRWH
;
A
#
# COMPACT_ATOMS: atom_id res chain seq x y z
N MET A 1 -16.13 70.02 -11.45
CA MET A 1 -15.27 70.79 -12.34
C MET A 1 -14.99 69.92 -13.53
N LEU A 2 -15.72 70.21 -14.50
CA LEU A 2 -15.46 70.77 -15.81
C LEU A 2 -15.10 69.72 -16.85
N HIS A 3 -16.05 69.52 -17.68
CA HIS A 3 -16.27 69.91 -19.07
C HIS A 3 -15.66 68.98 -20.07
N ASP A 4 -16.42 68.24 -20.85
CA ASP A 4 -17.14 68.68 -22.05
C ASP A 4 -16.25 68.64 -23.26
N THR A 5 -16.62 67.93 -24.30
CA THR A 5 -16.94 68.56 -25.59
C THR A 5 -17.20 67.43 -26.64
N ILE A 6 -18.42 67.39 -27.02
CA ILE A 6 -19.01 66.85 -28.25
C ILE A 6 -18.30 67.41 -29.48
N ARG A 7 -18.07 66.57 -30.50
CA ARG A 7 -18.06 67.07 -31.90
C ARG A 7 -18.33 65.94 -32.89
N THR A 8 -19.52 65.85 -33.38
CA THR A 8 -19.85 65.55 -34.77
C THR A 8 -19.74 66.83 -35.58
N PRO A 9 -19.44 66.85 -36.87
CA PRO A 9 -20.41 66.48 -37.88
C PRO A 9 -19.85 66.00 -39.24
N THR A 10 -20.73 65.55 -40.06
CA THR A 10 -20.90 65.82 -41.51
C THR A 10 -20.49 64.74 -42.46
N THR A 11 -21.52 64.16 -43.06
CA THR A 11 -21.61 63.57 -44.38
C THR A 11 -21.30 64.57 -45.46
N PRO A 12 -20.76 64.16 -46.61
CA PRO A 12 -21.55 64.21 -47.81
C PRO A 12 -21.46 62.91 -48.70
N GLU A 13 -22.47 62.69 -49.24
CA GLU A 13 -23.16 62.10 -50.37
C GLU A 13 -22.32 61.83 -51.61
N SER A 14 -22.77 60.62 -52.20
CA SER A 14 -22.72 60.24 -53.64
C SER A 14 -21.38 59.95 -54.29
N ASP A 15 -21.19 58.70 -54.77
CA ASP A 15 -21.54 58.34 -56.13
C ASP A 15 -21.26 56.88 -56.41
N ASP A 16 -22.12 56.30 -57.05
CA ASP A 16 -22.33 55.20 -57.94
C ASP A 16 -21.13 54.36 -58.43
N SER A 17 -21.48 53.12 -58.58
CA SER A 17 -21.11 52.15 -59.57
C SER A 17 -20.19 50.97 -59.17
N ALA A 18 -20.72 49.84 -59.56
CA ALA A 18 -20.09 48.60 -59.99
C ALA A 18 -19.92 47.44 -58.96
N THR A 19 -20.93 46.62 -58.98
CA THR A 19 -20.87 45.15 -59.09
C THR A 19 -19.47 44.50 -58.94
N ASP A 20 -19.22 43.84 -57.85
CA ASP A 20 -18.50 42.59 -57.89
C ASP A 20 -19.02 41.66 -56.80
N GLY A 21 -19.49 40.49 -57.24
CA GLY A 21 -20.07 39.46 -56.41
C GLY A 21 -19.03 38.77 -55.54
N GLY A 22 -18.76 39.36 -54.37
CA GLY A 22 -18.03 38.68 -53.33
C GLY A 22 -18.95 37.68 -52.60
N THR A 23 -18.88 36.42 -53.03
CA THR A 23 -19.45 35.28 -52.34
C THR A 23 -18.96 35.33 -50.89
N ILE A 24 -19.83 35.72 -50.01
CA ILE A 24 -19.63 35.49 -48.57
C ILE A 24 -19.63 33.97 -48.39
N ALA A 25 -18.45 33.40 -48.29
CA ALA A 25 -18.31 32.03 -47.83
C ALA A 25 -18.96 31.98 -46.44
N THR A 26 -20.20 31.57 -46.42
CA THR A 26 -20.93 31.18 -45.21
C THR A 26 -20.06 30.08 -44.61
N GLY A 27 -19.31 30.42 -43.55
CA GLY A 27 -18.60 29.44 -42.75
C GLY A 27 -19.62 28.42 -42.32
N GLU A 28 -19.62 27.31 -43.02
CA GLU A 28 -20.35 26.09 -42.71
C GLU A 28 -19.87 25.72 -41.29
N SER A 29 -20.66 26.11 -40.30
CA SER A 29 -20.53 25.61 -38.94
C SER A 29 -20.76 24.11 -39.06
N ALA A 30 -19.67 23.36 -39.32
CA ALA A 30 -19.65 21.94 -39.36
C ALA A 30 -20.22 21.46 -38.04
N ALA A 31 -21.46 20.96 -38.07
CA ALA A 31 -22.05 20.30 -36.91
C ALA A 31 -21.03 19.27 -36.43
N PRO A 32 -20.70 19.23 -35.13
CA PRO A 32 -19.65 18.35 -34.64
C PRO A 32 -19.96 16.91 -35.09
N ASP A 33 -19.01 16.32 -35.78
CA ASP A 33 -19.17 14.95 -36.29
C ASP A 33 -19.54 14.06 -35.09
N ARG A 34 -20.78 13.57 -35.08
CA ARG A 34 -21.32 12.74 -33.98
C ARG A 34 -20.43 11.54 -33.71
N ALA A 35 -19.77 11.01 -34.74
CA ALA A 35 -18.84 9.89 -34.61
C ALA A 35 -17.54 10.33 -33.92
N ALA A 36 -17.07 11.55 -34.19
CA ALA A 36 -15.90 12.10 -33.47
C ALA A 36 -16.22 12.37 -32.00
N LEU A 37 -17.41 12.87 -31.70
CA LEU A 37 -17.85 13.06 -30.31
C LEU A 37 -17.95 11.75 -29.53
N VAL A 38 -18.52 10.72 -30.14
CA VAL A 38 -18.61 9.38 -29.53
C VAL A 38 -17.23 8.78 -29.31
N ARG A 39 -16.28 8.97 -30.25
CA ARG A 39 -14.88 8.53 -30.05
C ARG A 39 -14.23 9.27 -28.90
N ALA A 40 -14.36 10.59 -28.83
CA ALA A 40 -13.80 11.40 -27.74
C ALA A 40 -14.39 11.02 -26.37
N LEU A 41 -15.69 10.74 -26.28
CA LEU A 41 -16.32 10.25 -25.07
C LEU A 41 -15.75 8.90 -24.61
N ARG A 42 -15.56 7.95 -25.52
CA ARG A 42 -14.96 6.65 -25.20
C ARG A 42 -13.50 6.78 -24.74
N GLU A 43 -12.75 7.65 -25.38
CA GLU A 43 -11.37 7.96 -24.97
C GLU A 43 -11.32 8.59 -23.59
N LEU A 44 -12.23 9.52 -23.30
CA LEU A 44 -12.35 10.16 -22.00
C LEU A 44 -12.73 9.16 -20.89
N GLU A 45 -13.72 8.28 -21.16
CA GLU A 45 -14.11 7.21 -20.24
C GLU A 45 -12.94 6.25 -19.96
N SER A 46 -12.22 5.87 -21.02
CA SER A 46 -11.04 5.02 -20.89
C SER A 46 -9.91 5.68 -20.10
N ALA A 47 -9.67 6.98 -20.35
CA ALA A 47 -8.68 7.77 -19.61
C ALA A 47 -9.08 7.94 -18.13
N LYS A 48 -10.36 8.25 -17.87
CA LYS A 48 -10.91 8.31 -16.51
C LYS A 48 -10.70 6.99 -15.78
N GLY A 49 -11.04 5.86 -16.40
CA GLY A 49 -10.87 4.54 -15.80
C GLY A 49 -9.40 4.18 -15.53
N ARG A 50 -8.44 4.69 -16.32
CA ARG A 50 -7.00 4.54 -16.02
C ARG A 50 -6.61 5.38 -14.81
N VAL A 51 -6.95 6.67 -14.82
CA VAL A 51 -6.63 7.60 -13.71
C VAL A 51 -7.20 7.10 -12.37
N GLU A 52 -8.44 6.62 -12.37
CA GLU A 52 -9.05 6.07 -11.15
C GLU A 52 -8.31 4.81 -10.63
N ARG A 53 -7.86 3.93 -11.53
CA ARG A 53 -7.06 2.76 -11.15
C ARG A 53 -5.70 3.17 -10.60
N ASP A 54 -5.02 4.07 -11.30
CA ASP A 54 -3.70 4.55 -10.89
C ASP A 54 -3.75 5.28 -9.54
N ALA A 55 -4.80 6.09 -9.31
CA ALA A 55 -5.02 6.74 -8.02
C ALA A 55 -5.25 5.74 -6.88
N LYS A 56 -6.04 4.67 -7.12
CA LYS A 56 -6.25 3.61 -6.13
C LYS A 56 -4.95 2.86 -5.82
N LEU A 57 -4.16 2.53 -6.84
CA LEU A 57 -2.87 1.86 -6.66
C LEU A 57 -1.90 2.75 -5.87
N ALA A 58 -1.76 4.02 -6.25
CA ALA A 58 -0.89 4.96 -5.54
C ALA A 58 -1.31 5.14 -4.06
N THR A 59 -2.61 5.18 -3.78
CA THR A 59 -3.12 5.24 -2.41
C THR A 59 -2.76 3.98 -1.62
N ALA A 60 -2.94 2.80 -2.21
CA ALA A 60 -2.61 1.53 -1.57
C ALA A 60 -1.11 1.39 -1.31
N GLU A 61 -0.27 1.82 -2.24
CA GLU A 61 1.19 1.85 -2.07
C GLU A 61 1.61 2.80 -0.93
N MET A 62 1.05 4.00 -0.89
CA MET A 62 1.32 4.96 0.20
C MET A 62 0.90 4.41 1.57
N GLN A 63 -0.26 3.77 1.66
CA GLN A 63 -0.72 3.12 2.88
C GLN A 63 0.22 1.98 3.30
N ARG A 64 0.65 1.14 2.35
CA ARG A 64 1.62 0.07 2.58
C ARG A 64 2.93 0.61 3.14
N ASP A 65 3.49 1.65 2.52
CA ASP A 65 4.74 2.27 2.94
C ASP A 65 4.65 2.88 4.34
N LEU A 66 3.52 3.53 4.64
CA LEU A 66 3.27 4.07 5.98
C LEU A 66 3.25 2.96 7.03
N VAL A 67 2.51 1.88 6.76
CA VAL A 67 2.44 0.73 7.67
C VAL A 67 3.83 0.14 7.90
N LEU A 68 4.61 -0.10 6.84
CA LEU A 68 5.98 -0.64 6.96
C LEU A 68 6.88 0.22 7.85
N LYS A 69 6.69 1.54 7.87
CA LYS A 69 7.43 2.46 8.75
C LYS A 69 6.95 2.43 10.20
N ILE A 70 5.71 2.00 10.44
CA ILE A 70 5.13 1.89 11.79
C ILE A 70 5.47 0.53 12.43
N LEU A 71 5.61 -0.54 11.66
CA LEU A 71 5.88 -1.88 12.19
C LEU A 71 7.07 -1.95 13.15
N PRO A 72 8.21 -1.26 12.93
CA PRO A 72 9.31 -1.26 13.89
C PRO A 72 8.95 -0.71 15.28
N VAL A 73 7.95 0.16 15.38
CA VAL A 73 7.46 0.65 16.67
C VAL A 73 6.77 -0.47 17.43
N LEU A 74 5.93 -1.25 16.75
CA LEU A 74 5.30 -2.45 17.34
C LEU A 74 6.34 -3.48 17.78
N ASP A 75 7.38 -3.71 16.97
CA ASP A 75 8.47 -4.64 17.32
C ASP A 75 9.22 -4.19 18.57
N ASN A 76 9.44 -2.89 18.73
CA ASN A 76 10.06 -2.33 19.93
C ASN A 76 9.16 -2.50 21.15
N LEU A 77 7.83 -2.32 20.99
CA LEU A 77 6.88 -2.58 22.08
C LEU A 77 6.90 -4.06 22.48
N ASP A 78 6.86 -5.00 21.49
CA ASP A 78 6.95 -6.44 21.75
C ASP A 78 8.26 -6.81 22.45
N ARG A 79 9.38 -6.23 22.02
CA ARG A 79 10.70 -6.45 22.67
C ARG A 79 10.72 -5.91 24.10
N THR A 80 10.15 -4.73 24.34
CA THR A 80 10.07 -4.13 25.68
C THR A 80 9.22 -4.99 26.60
N ILE A 81 8.08 -5.47 26.14
CA ILE A 81 7.21 -6.37 26.91
C ILE A 81 7.94 -7.66 27.28
N LYS A 82 8.65 -8.28 26.32
CA LYS A 82 9.41 -9.50 26.57
C LYS A 82 10.53 -9.29 27.59
N ALA A 83 11.31 -8.23 27.43
CA ALA A 83 12.38 -7.88 28.37
C ALA A 83 11.87 -7.58 29.77
N ALA A 84 10.77 -6.84 29.91
CA ALA A 84 10.16 -6.53 31.20
C ALA A 84 9.56 -7.77 31.88
N ALA A 85 9.01 -8.72 31.13
CA ALA A 85 8.55 -10.00 31.65
C ALA A 85 9.71 -10.87 32.20
N GLU A 86 10.90 -10.80 31.57
CA GLU A 86 12.10 -11.52 32.02
C GLU A 86 12.75 -10.86 33.25
N SER A 87 12.71 -9.53 33.37
CA SER A 87 13.31 -8.80 34.51
C SER A 87 12.42 -8.73 35.76
N GLY A 88 11.14 -9.06 35.63
CA GLY A 88 10.18 -8.98 36.74
C GLY A 88 9.80 -7.56 37.12
N ASP A 89 10.02 -6.60 36.22
CA ASP A 89 9.71 -5.20 36.42
C ASP A 89 8.21 -4.92 36.53
N ALA A 90 7.89 -3.84 37.24
CA ALA A 90 6.57 -3.30 37.58
C ALA A 90 5.41 -3.82 36.68
N PRO A 91 4.61 -4.80 37.14
CA PRO A 91 3.56 -5.42 36.31
C PRO A 91 2.58 -4.42 35.69
N SER A 92 2.31 -3.31 36.40
CA SER A 92 1.41 -2.25 35.94
C SER A 92 1.95 -1.48 34.71
N VAL A 93 3.26 -1.33 34.59
CA VAL A 93 3.89 -0.68 33.42
C VAL A 93 3.81 -1.62 32.23
N VAL A 94 4.10 -2.90 32.43
CA VAL A 94 4.00 -3.94 31.40
C VAL A 94 2.58 -4.02 30.85
N GLU A 95 1.57 -4.01 31.73
CA GLU A 95 0.16 -3.99 31.35
C GLU A 95 -0.21 -2.74 30.53
N GLY A 96 0.30 -1.56 30.93
CA GLY A 96 0.12 -0.32 30.17
C GLY A 96 0.70 -0.40 28.76
N VAL A 97 1.89 -0.96 28.60
CA VAL A 97 2.54 -1.15 27.30
C VAL A 97 1.76 -2.15 26.43
N HIS A 98 1.26 -3.24 27.02
CA HIS A 98 0.38 -4.19 26.33
C HIS A 98 -0.90 -3.54 25.82
N LEU A 99 -1.50 -2.65 26.59
CA LEU A 99 -2.69 -1.92 26.19
C LEU A 99 -2.42 -1.01 24.99
N VAL A 100 -1.33 -0.23 25.03
CA VAL A 100 -0.93 0.63 23.91
C VAL A 100 -0.67 -0.19 22.64
N ARG A 101 0.07 -1.30 22.76
CA ARG A 101 0.32 -2.22 21.66
C ARG A 101 -0.99 -2.77 21.07
N SER A 102 -1.89 -3.23 21.92
CA SER A 102 -3.19 -3.77 21.51
C SER A 102 -4.06 -2.72 20.79
N GLN A 103 -4.07 -1.49 21.27
CA GLN A 103 -4.77 -0.38 20.62
C GLN A 103 -4.18 -0.11 19.23
N MET A 104 -2.84 -0.10 19.10
CA MET A 104 -2.17 0.12 17.83
C MET A 104 -2.47 -0.99 16.82
N GLU A 105 -2.46 -2.26 17.25
CA GLU A 105 -2.89 -3.39 16.41
C GLU A 105 -4.37 -3.28 16.01
N GLY A 106 -5.23 -2.81 16.91
CA GLY A 106 -6.63 -2.54 16.62
C GLY A 106 -6.83 -1.51 15.52
N VAL A 107 -6.06 -0.41 15.59
CA VAL A 107 -6.07 0.63 14.54
C VAL A 107 -5.60 0.04 13.20
N LEU A 108 -4.47 -0.67 13.18
CA LEU A 108 -3.93 -1.28 11.96
C LEU A 108 -4.92 -2.28 11.35
N ARG A 109 -5.60 -3.08 12.19
CA ARG A 109 -6.65 -4.02 11.73
C ARG A 109 -7.83 -3.28 11.09
N GLY A 110 -8.21 -2.12 11.63
CA GLY A 110 -9.24 -1.26 11.03
C GLY A 110 -8.89 -0.76 9.62
N TYR A 111 -7.60 -0.68 9.31
CA TYR A 111 -7.09 -0.38 7.96
C TYR A 111 -6.81 -1.62 7.11
N GLY A 112 -7.19 -2.82 7.56
CA GLY A 112 -6.99 -4.07 6.80
C GLY A 112 -5.59 -4.67 6.94
N VAL A 113 -4.81 -4.24 7.94
CA VAL A 113 -3.52 -4.85 8.28
C VAL A 113 -3.74 -5.96 9.30
N GLU A 114 -3.29 -7.17 8.99
CA GLU A 114 -3.42 -8.32 9.86
C GLU A 114 -2.06 -8.87 10.25
N ARG A 115 -1.93 -9.24 11.53
CA ARG A 115 -0.76 -9.91 12.07
C ARG A 115 -0.77 -11.40 11.69
N ILE A 116 0.41 -11.92 11.39
CA ILE A 116 0.64 -13.34 11.14
C ILE A 116 1.32 -13.94 12.37
N ASP A 117 0.58 -14.75 13.11
CA ASP A 117 1.08 -15.50 14.25
C ASP A 117 1.53 -16.89 13.79
N ALA A 118 2.81 -17.16 13.92
CA ALA A 118 3.46 -18.35 13.38
C ALA A 118 3.75 -19.44 14.43
N VAL A 119 3.76 -19.11 15.73
CA VAL A 119 4.12 -20.05 16.81
C VAL A 119 3.21 -21.28 16.80
N ASN A 120 3.80 -22.47 16.93
CA ASN A 120 3.13 -23.77 16.86
C ASN A 120 2.47 -24.11 15.51
N ARG A 121 2.81 -23.35 14.45
CA ARG A 121 2.39 -23.66 13.08
C ARG A 121 3.52 -24.31 12.31
N ARG A 122 3.19 -25.03 11.23
CA ARG A 122 4.21 -25.50 10.31
C ARG A 122 4.82 -24.33 9.55
N PHE A 123 6.14 -24.41 9.35
CA PHE A 123 6.86 -23.43 8.56
C PHE A 123 6.31 -23.38 7.13
N ASP A 124 5.94 -22.17 6.68
CA ASP A 124 5.50 -21.90 5.32
C ASP A 124 6.39 -20.78 4.73
N PRO A 125 7.23 -21.06 3.73
CA PRO A 125 8.11 -20.06 3.11
C PRO A 125 7.41 -18.87 2.49
N LYS A 126 6.09 -18.96 2.23
CA LYS A 126 5.33 -17.86 1.64
C LYS A 126 5.06 -16.72 2.63
N VAL A 127 5.01 -17.02 3.92
CA VAL A 127 4.62 -16.08 4.98
C VAL A 127 5.59 -16.07 6.16
N HIS A 128 6.57 -17.00 6.20
CA HIS A 128 7.56 -17.11 7.25
C HIS A 128 8.99 -17.03 6.70
N GLU A 129 9.87 -16.41 7.45
CA GLU A 129 11.32 -16.34 7.22
C GLU A 129 12.03 -17.04 8.38
N ALA A 130 12.66 -18.19 8.12
CA ALA A 130 13.43 -18.92 9.13
C ALA A 130 14.77 -18.20 9.36
N ILE A 131 14.96 -17.58 10.51
CA ILE A 131 16.20 -16.90 10.89
C ILE A 131 17.15 -17.83 11.67
N SER A 132 16.61 -18.89 12.28
CA SER A 132 17.37 -19.88 13.02
C SER A 132 16.65 -21.23 13.04
N THR A 133 17.39 -22.29 13.32
CA THR A 133 16.84 -23.62 13.55
C THR A 133 17.33 -24.15 14.89
N LEU A 134 16.43 -24.80 15.65
CA LEU A 134 16.79 -25.51 16.87
C LEU A 134 16.74 -27.01 16.63
N PRO A 135 17.81 -27.78 17.01
CA PRO A 135 17.79 -29.21 16.91
C PRO A 135 16.79 -29.82 17.90
N VAL A 136 15.95 -30.71 17.41
CA VAL A 136 14.97 -31.46 18.23
C VAL A 136 15.12 -32.94 18.03
N MET A 137 14.83 -33.74 19.09
CA MET A 137 14.91 -35.18 19.07
C MET A 137 13.61 -35.85 18.61
N ASP A 138 12.50 -35.13 18.64
CA ASP A 138 11.20 -35.62 18.22
C ASP A 138 10.98 -35.33 16.73
N PRO A 139 10.87 -36.33 15.86
CA PRO A 139 10.60 -36.13 14.44
C PRO A 139 9.20 -35.52 14.18
N ALA A 140 8.25 -35.66 15.12
CA ALA A 140 6.88 -35.13 14.95
C ALA A 140 6.85 -33.60 14.91
N VAL A 141 7.78 -32.95 15.60
CA VAL A 141 7.86 -31.46 15.64
C VAL A 141 8.79 -30.89 14.58
N ASN A 142 9.36 -31.73 13.71
CA ASN A 142 10.22 -31.27 12.63
C ASN A 142 9.45 -30.32 11.70
N GLY A 143 10.02 -29.13 11.46
CA GLY A 143 9.39 -28.09 10.64
C GLY A 143 8.30 -27.28 11.35
N LEU A 144 8.10 -27.45 12.66
CA LEU A 144 7.25 -26.55 13.44
C LEU A 144 8.01 -25.26 13.79
N VAL A 145 7.30 -24.18 13.84
CA VAL A 145 7.78 -22.89 14.37
C VAL A 145 7.74 -22.96 15.89
N LEU A 146 8.91 -22.88 16.51
CA LEU A 146 9.08 -22.95 17.97
C LEU A 146 8.97 -21.58 18.64
N ASP A 147 9.49 -20.55 17.96
CA ASP A 147 9.45 -19.18 18.45
C ASP A 147 9.30 -18.20 17.29
N GLN A 148 8.72 -17.05 17.59
CA GLN A 148 8.53 -15.95 16.64
C GLN A 148 9.26 -14.72 17.19
N VAL A 149 10.36 -14.37 16.53
CA VAL A 149 11.21 -13.24 16.93
C VAL A 149 10.58 -11.91 16.52
N GLU A 150 10.03 -11.87 15.31
CA GLU A 150 9.28 -10.71 14.80
C GLU A 150 8.01 -11.18 14.11
N PRO A 151 6.85 -10.56 14.41
CA PRO A 151 5.60 -10.92 13.76
C PRO A 151 5.60 -10.55 12.29
N GLY A 152 4.96 -11.39 11.47
CA GLY A 152 4.62 -11.06 10.09
C GLY A 152 3.38 -10.18 10.03
N TYR A 153 3.22 -9.49 8.90
CA TYR A 153 2.04 -8.68 8.64
C TYR A 153 1.62 -8.78 7.18
N ARG A 154 0.31 -8.73 6.94
CA ARG A 154 -0.29 -8.62 5.61
C ARG A 154 -1.26 -7.44 5.55
N PHE A 155 -1.44 -6.89 4.36
CA PHE A 155 -2.42 -5.85 4.05
C PHE A 155 -3.37 -6.41 3.00
N GLY A 156 -4.59 -6.78 3.40
CA GLY A 156 -5.48 -7.60 2.58
C GLY A 156 -4.78 -8.91 2.16
N ASP A 157 -4.70 -9.15 0.84
CA ASP A 157 -4.02 -10.34 0.29
C ASP A 157 -2.50 -10.16 0.09
N SER A 158 -1.99 -8.94 0.26
CA SER A 158 -0.57 -8.63 0.03
C SER A 158 0.26 -8.82 1.30
N LEU A 159 1.33 -9.63 1.22
CA LEU A 159 2.29 -9.75 2.31
C LEU A 159 3.10 -8.45 2.43
N LEU A 160 3.09 -7.83 3.62
CA LEU A 160 3.91 -6.67 3.95
C LEU A 160 5.32 -7.08 4.34
N ARG A 161 5.42 -8.02 5.29
CA ARG A 161 6.67 -8.69 5.68
C ARG A 161 6.38 -10.08 6.22
N PRO A 162 7.27 -11.06 6.02
CA PRO A 162 7.14 -12.39 6.61
C PRO A 162 7.35 -12.35 8.13
N ALA A 163 6.81 -13.35 8.85
CA ALA A 163 7.14 -13.57 10.25
C ALA A 163 8.55 -14.17 10.33
N ARG A 164 9.42 -13.57 11.16
CA ARG A 164 10.77 -14.07 11.40
C ARG A 164 10.74 -15.08 12.55
N VAL A 165 11.10 -16.32 12.25
CA VAL A 165 10.81 -17.47 13.11
C VAL A 165 12.02 -18.35 13.36
N VAL A 166 11.96 -19.09 14.47
CA VAL A 166 12.86 -20.19 14.80
C VAL A 166 12.14 -21.52 14.52
N VAL A 167 12.73 -22.38 13.72
CA VAL A 167 12.10 -23.61 13.26
C VAL A 167 12.76 -24.82 13.86
N ALA A 168 11.97 -25.80 14.29
CA ALA A 168 12.44 -27.10 14.75
C ALA A 168 13.09 -27.90 13.61
N LYS A 169 14.32 -28.37 13.81
CA LYS A 169 14.99 -29.26 12.87
C LYS A 169 15.29 -30.56 13.55
N PHE A 170 14.66 -31.64 13.08
CA PHE A 170 14.95 -32.97 13.58
C PHE A 170 16.43 -33.35 13.33
N THR A 171 17.11 -33.75 14.38
CA THR A 171 18.48 -34.21 14.31
C THR A 171 18.54 -35.61 14.94
N SER A 172 18.73 -36.66 14.11
CA SER A 172 18.98 -37.97 14.62
C SER A 172 20.37 -37.98 15.28
N VAL A 173 20.44 -38.31 16.56
CA VAL A 173 21.73 -38.65 17.18
C VAL A 173 22.20 -39.94 16.55
N ARG A 174 23.15 -39.83 15.65
CA ARG A 174 23.86 -41.01 15.18
C ARG A 174 24.63 -41.56 16.39
N ALA A 175 24.20 -42.71 16.93
CA ALA A 175 24.92 -43.40 18.00
C ALA A 175 26.39 -43.56 17.58
N PRO A 176 27.35 -43.26 18.48
CA PRO A 176 28.76 -43.48 18.16
C PRO A 176 28.93 -44.94 17.74
N THR A 177 29.48 -45.18 16.58
CA THR A 177 29.85 -46.51 16.10
C THR A 177 30.84 -47.07 17.13
N THR A 178 30.40 -48.01 17.95
CA THR A 178 31.27 -48.77 18.85
C THR A 178 32.33 -49.44 17.99
N VAL A 179 33.54 -48.90 18.00
CA VAL A 179 34.70 -49.55 17.43
C VAL A 179 34.98 -50.81 18.29
N ARG A 180 34.60 -51.94 17.77
CA ARG A 180 34.93 -53.24 18.39
C ARG A 180 36.42 -53.49 18.16
N TRP A 181 37.21 -53.35 19.21
CA TRP A 181 38.62 -53.79 19.20
C TRP A 181 38.65 -55.29 19.30
N HIS A 182 39.26 -55.95 18.30
CA HIS A 182 39.65 -57.35 18.34
C HIS A 182 41.09 -57.48 18.81
#